data_83e07ac7a3aff9e64395730615b66495
#
_entry.id   83e07ac7a3aff9e64395730615b66495
#
_cell.length_a   1.000
_cell.length_b   1.000
_cell.length_c   1.000
_cell.angle_alpha   90.00
_cell.angle_beta   90.00
_cell.angle_gamma   90.00
#
_symmetry.space_group_name_H-M   'P 1'
#
loop_
_entity.id
_entity.type
_entity.pdbx_description
1 polymer ?
#
loop_
_entity_poly.entity_id
_entity_poly.type
_entity_poly.pdbx_seq_one_letter_code
_entity_poly.pdbx_strand_id
1 'polypeptide(L)'
;MPLRGTLRLSIALLSLVALSGLTIQPAQADEPKPKPENTITIQLGEPVPLPKFERPLKFWIADVTDRSGNPQPMLVMKERGGVFLDKQPTALVKDALDQSLKAANLLAADAASADIVLRVYLFHFGLASGSVLDFFGKVEFSAMVKNPKTGESLEVKAVGTSIANGAMRKKNMQKNVEENIEAALRDATRNFLRGTQLKDAVATLAKGSDVVPVAATAPAEPPKPRPR
;
A
#
# COMPACT_ATOMS: atom_id res chain seq x y z
N MET A 1 -5.04 -65.01 72.23
CA MET A 1 -5.93 -65.96 71.45
C MET A 1 -6.74 -65.17 70.48
N PRO A 2 -7.08 -65.72 69.37
CA PRO A 2 -6.76 -65.18 68.04
C PRO A 2 -7.98 -64.71 67.29
N LEU A 3 -7.77 -64.12 66.13
CA LEU A 3 -8.35 -64.41 64.82
C LEU A 3 -8.28 -63.10 63.97
N ARG A 4 -7.39 -63.06 63.08
CA ARG A 4 -7.41 -63.27 61.64
C ARG A 4 -8.70 -62.83 60.93
N GLY A 5 -8.62 -61.92 60.11
CA GLY A 5 -9.59 -61.54 59.14
C GLY A 5 -9.00 -60.61 58.05
N THR A 6 -8.38 -61.20 57.07
CA THR A 6 -7.88 -60.52 55.89
C THR A 6 -9.03 -60.21 54.95
N LEU A 7 -9.30 -58.94 54.73
CA LEU A 7 -10.22 -58.53 53.68
C LEU A 7 -9.43 -57.83 52.56
N ARG A 8 -9.30 -58.53 51.44
CA ARG A 8 -8.75 -57.99 50.21
C ARG A 8 -9.80 -57.14 49.53
N LEU A 9 -9.58 -55.84 49.49
CA LEU A 9 -10.41 -54.96 48.69
C LEU A 9 -9.68 -54.65 47.39
N SER A 10 -10.21 -55.24 46.32
CA SER A 10 -9.76 -54.94 44.94
C SER A 10 -10.36 -53.59 44.52
N ILE A 11 -9.47 -52.60 44.36
CA ILE A 11 -9.89 -51.32 43.82
C ILE A 11 -9.77 -51.42 42.32
N ALA A 12 -10.91 -51.49 41.64
CA ALA A 12 -11.03 -51.34 40.22
C ALA A 12 -10.84 -49.84 39.85
N LEU A 13 -9.75 -49.58 39.16
CA LEU A 13 -9.45 -48.23 38.64
C LEU A 13 -10.33 -47.99 37.41
N LEU A 14 -11.45 -47.29 37.57
CA LEU A 14 -12.23 -46.74 36.46
C LEU A 14 -11.54 -45.53 35.90
N SER A 15 -10.86 -45.68 34.78
CA SER A 15 -10.30 -44.56 33.99
C SER A 15 -11.43 -43.85 33.29
N LEU A 16 -11.87 -42.72 33.85
CA LEU A 16 -12.82 -41.83 33.21
C LEU A 16 -12.03 -40.96 32.20
N VAL A 17 -12.05 -41.36 30.93
CA VAL A 17 -11.56 -40.53 29.83
C VAL A 17 -12.57 -39.43 29.58
N ALA A 18 -12.31 -38.27 30.15
CA ALA A 18 -13.04 -37.04 29.80
C ALA A 18 -12.68 -36.65 28.36
N LEU A 19 -13.53 -37.00 27.39
CA LEU A 19 -13.50 -36.37 26.06
C LEU A 19 -13.84 -34.90 26.22
N SER A 20 -12.81 -34.08 26.30
CA SER A 20 -12.95 -32.62 26.14
C SER A 20 -13.42 -32.33 24.71
N GLY A 21 -14.73 -32.18 24.55
CA GLY A 21 -15.31 -31.71 23.30
C GLY A 21 -14.78 -30.33 22.99
N LEU A 22 -13.79 -30.24 22.09
CA LEU A 22 -13.44 -29.01 21.41
C LEU A 22 -14.66 -28.61 20.57
N THR A 23 -15.53 -27.80 21.15
CA THR A 23 -16.49 -27.01 20.37
C THR A 23 -15.71 -26.03 19.55
N ILE A 24 -15.48 -26.35 18.27
CA ILE A 24 -15.05 -25.38 17.28
C ILE A 24 -16.21 -24.38 17.18
N GLN A 25 -16.06 -23.24 17.89
CA GLN A 25 -16.92 -22.09 17.61
C GLN A 25 -16.71 -21.71 16.16
N PRO A 26 -17.77 -21.68 15.33
CA PRO A 26 -17.63 -21.12 13.99
C PRO A 26 -17.15 -19.68 14.17
N ALA A 27 -16.05 -19.35 13.45
CA ALA A 27 -15.57 -17.98 13.41
C ALA A 27 -16.78 -17.12 13.03
N GLN A 28 -17.24 -16.28 13.99
CA GLN A 28 -18.23 -15.26 13.69
C GLN A 28 -17.63 -14.44 12.57
N ALA A 29 -18.21 -14.54 11.38
CA ALA A 29 -17.92 -13.63 10.29
C ALA A 29 -18.16 -12.23 10.88
N ASP A 30 -17.12 -11.39 10.91
CA ASP A 30 -17.21 -10.01 11.35
C ASP A 30 -18.38 -9.37 10.57
N GLU A 31 -19.48 -9.11 11.26
CA GLU A 31 -20.57 -8.33 10.68
C GLU A 31 -19.98 -7.01 10.20
N PRO A 32 -20.26 -6.60 8.95
CA PRO A 32 -19.72 -5.37 8.41
C PRO A 32 -20.16 -4.22 9.33
N LYS A 33 -19.18 -3.58 9.98
CA LYS A 33 -19.45 -2.42 10.86
C LYS A 33 -20.23 -1.39 10.05
N PRO A 34 -21.32 -0.82 10.61
CA PRO A 34 -22.11 0.18 9.91
C PRO A 34 -21.20 1.34 9.48
N LYS A 35 -21.30 1.74 8.20
CA LYS A 35 -20.54 2.87 7.68
C LYS A 35 -20.94 4.14 8.45
N PRO A 36 -19.99 5.02 8.82
CA PRO A 36 -20.31 6.31 9.43
C PRO A 36 -21.22 7.14 8.52
N GLU A 37 -22.13 7.91 9.08
CA GLU A 37 -23.13 8.71 8.33
C GLU A 37 -22.51 9.66 7.27
N ASN A 38 -21.27 10.12 7.50
CA ASN A 38 -20.57 11.05 6.63
C ASN A 38 -19.44 10.37 5.84
N THR A 39 -19.76 9.25 5.21
CA THR A 39 -18.78 8.55 4.33
C THR A 39 -18.87 9.10 2.92
N ILE A 40 -17.72 9.42 2.33
CA ILE A 40 -17.59 9.86 0.94
C ILE A 40 -16.85 8.83 0.09
N THR A 41 -17.18 8.82 -1.21
CA THR A 41 -16.53 7.98 -2.22
C THR A 41 -15.73 8.87 -3.16
N ILE A 42 -14.42 8.65 -3.23
CA ILE A 42 -13.56 9.41 -4.14
C ILE A 42 -13.64 8.81 -5.55
N GLN A 43 -14.00 9.63 -6.52
CA GLN A 43 -14.00 9.27 -7.93
C GLN A 43 -12.63 9.58 -8.55
N LEU A 44 -12.03 8.60 -9.22
CA LEU A 44 -10.69 8.79 -9.80
C LEU A 44 -10.66 9.70 -11.03
N GLY A 45 -11.81 9.92 -11.63
CA GLY A 45 -11.94 10.71 -12.85
C GLY A 45 -11.21 10.10 -14.05
N GLU A 46 -10.79 10.93 -15.01
CA GLU A 46 -10.08 10.46 -16.20
C GLU A 46 -8.63 10.09 -15.88
N PRO A 47 -8.10 9.04 -16.54
CA PRO A 47 -6.68 8.67 -16.40
C PRO A 47 -5.75 9.81 -16.76
N VAL A 48 -4.66 9.94 -16.02
CA VAL A 48 -3.62 10.92 -16.34
C VAL A 48 -2.83 10.44 -17.55
N PRO A 49 -2.72 11.24 -18.64
CA PRO A 49 -1.90 10.85 -19.78
C PRO A 49 -0.42 10.85 -19.41
N LEU A 50 0.30 9.79 -19.78
CA LEU A 50 1.72 9.65 -19.52
C LEU A 50 2.57 10.25 -20.65
N PRO A 51 3.80 10.71 -20.34
CA PRO A 51 4.78 11.08 -21.35
C PRO A 51 5.20 9.83 -22.15
N LYS A 52 5.65 10.03 -23.39
CA LYS A 52 6.28 8.95 -24.17
C LYS A 52 7.66 8.66 -23.58
N PHE A 53 7.90 7.43 -23.26
CA PHE A 53 9.24 6.92 -22.92
C PHE A 53 9.99 6.56 -24.21
N GLU A 54 11.33 6.63 -24.19
CA GLU A 54 12.18 6.33 -25.35
C GLU A 54 12.03 4.89 -25.83
N ARG A 55 11.68 3.98 -24.92
CA ARG A 55 11.37 2.58 -25.21
C ARG A 55 10.07 2.16 -24.53
N PRO A 56 9.37 1.13 -25.06
CA PRO A 56 8.22 0.55 -24.36
C PRO A 56 8.69 -0.01 -23.01
N LEU A 57 8.07 0.43 -21.93
CA LEU A 57 8.36 -0.01 -20.57
C LEU A 57 7.08 -0.53 -19.93
N LYS A 58 7.23 -1.50 -19.05
CA LYS A 58 6.13 -2.01 -18.21
C LYS A 58 6.41 -1.72 -16.75
N PHE A 59 5.42 -1.14 -16.09
CA PHE A 59 5.48 -0.77 -14.68
C PHE A 59 4.62 -1.74 -13.85
N TRP A 60 5.11 -2.11 -12.69
CA TRP A 60 4.36 -2.87 -11.69
C TRP A 60 4.33 -2.10 -10.37
N ILE A 61 3.13 -1.90 -9.80
CA ILE A 61 2.99 -1.31 -8.46
C ILE A 61 2.96 -2.46 -7.46
N ALA A 62 4.06 -2.65 -6.75
CA ALA A 62 4.21 -3.75 -5.80
C ALA A 62 3.34 -3.55 -4.57
N ASP A 63 3.41 -2.36 -3.99
CA ASP A 63 2.66 -1.98 -2.79
C ASP A 63 2.52 -0.46 -2.65
N VAL A 64 1.52 -0.07 -1.88
CA VAL A 64 1.35 1.30 -1.39
C VAL A 64 1.25 1.23 0.13
N THR A 65 2.25 1.76 0.81
CA THR A 65 2.37 1.72 2.28
C THR A 65 2.00 3.08 2.87
N ASP A 66 1.11 3.11 3.85
CA ASP A 66 0.76 4.32 4.57
C ASP A 66 1.85 4.66 5.60
N ARG A 67 2.44 5.84 5.48
CA ARG A 67 3.39 6.46 6.41
C ARG A 67 2.88 7.79 6.98
N SER A 68 1.63 8.12 6.76
CA SER A 68 1.03 9.37 7.26
C SER A 68 0.92 9.42 8.78
N GLY A 69 1.01 8.27 9.45
CA GLY A 69 0.77 8.15 10.89
C GLY A 69 -0.71 8.24 11.27
N ASN A 70 -1.61 8.32 10.29
CA ASN A 70 -3.06 8.36 10.49
C ASN A 70 -3.73 7.14 9.84
N PRO A 71 -3.86 6.03 10.56
CA PRO A 71 -4.37 4.78 10.01
C PRO A 71 -5.88 4.81 9.69
N GLN A 72 -6.60 5.85 10.13
CA GLN A 72 -8.04 5.95 9.90
C GLN A 72 -8.32 6.83 8.68
N PRO A 73 -9.24 6.41 7.77
CA PRO A 73 -9.62 7.18 6.60
C PRO A 73 -10.54 8.37 6.96
N MET A 74 -10.22 9.09 8.04
CA MET A 74 -10.97 10.27 8.49
C MET A 74 -10.29 11.52 7.97
N LEU A 75 -11.01 12.28 7.14
CA LEU A 75 -10.52 13.50 6.49
C LEU A 75 -10.80 14.77 7.28
N VAL A 76 -11.82 14.74 8.14
CA VAL A 76 -12.22 15.88 8.97
C VAL A 76 -12.45 15.40 10.40
N MET A 77 -11.97 16.15 11.40
CA MET A 77 -12.11 15.81 12.80
C MET A 77 -13.58 15.65 13.23
N LYS A 78 -13.83 14.73 14.15
CA LYS A 78 -15.19 14.43 14.66
C LYS A 78 -15.93 15.66 15.19
N GLU A 79 -15.22 16.58 15.86
CA GLU A 79 -15.76 17.82 16.42
C GLU A 79 -16.34 18.75 15.33
N ARG A 80 -15.92 18.59 14.09
CA ARG A 80 -16.43 19.32 12.91
C ARG A 80 -17.38 18.52 12.03
N GLY A 81 -17.88 17.38 12.54
CA GLY A 81 -18.85 16.55 11.85
C GLY A 81 -18.31 15.30 11.18
N GLY A 82 -17.00 15.02 11.31
CA GLY A 82 -16.33 13.80 10.84
C GLY A 82 -16.66 13.43 9.39
N VAL A 83 -15.70 13.48 8.48
CA VAL A 83 -15.86 12.96 7.10
C VAL A 83 -14.92 11.79 6.91
N PHE A 84 -15.45 10.67 6.46
CA PHE A 84 -14.71 9.41 6.33
C PHE A 84 -14.64 8.99 4.87
N LEU A 85 -13.62 8.22 4.52
CA LEU A 85 -13.50 7.57 3.23
C LEU A 85 -14.12 6.17 3.27
N ASP A 86 -14.73 5.76 2.18
CA ASP A 86 -15.21 4.39 1.97
C ASP A 86 -14.09 3.41 1.62
N LYS A 87 -12.99 3.92 1.07
CA LYS A 87 -11.78 3.16 0.72
C LYS A 87 -10.57 3.68 1.50
N GLN A 88 -9.60 2.79 1.70
CA GLN A 88 -8.31 3.18 2.25
C GLN A 88 -7.58 4.14 1.31
N PRO A 89 -6.90 5.19 1.84
CA PRO A 89 -6.10 6.10 1.04
C PRO A 89 -5.07 5.42 0.14
N THR A 90 -4.43 4.36 0.65
CA THR A 90 -3.46 3.56 -0.09
C THR A 90 -4.07 2.87 -1.31
N ALA A 91 -5.29 2.37 -1.18
CA ALA A 91 -6.02 1.78 -2.30
C ALA A 91 -6.38 2.84 -3.35
N LEU A 92 -6.81 4.03 -2.94
CA LEU A 92 -7.12 5.13 -3.86
C LEU A 92 -5.90 5.59 -4.65
N VAL A 93 -4.74 5.73 -4.01
CA VAL A 93 -3.48 6.07 -4.69
C VAL A 93 -3.07 4.97 -5.67
N LYS A 94 -3.17 3.70 -5.25
CA LYS A 94 -2.87 2.56 -6.11
C LYS A 94 -3.78 2.55 -7.35
N ASP A 95 -5.08 2.66 -7.13
CA ASP A 95 -6.09 2.64 -8.21
C ASP A 95 -5.85 3.77 -9.22
N ALA A 96 -5.52 4.99 -8.75
CA ALA A 96 -5.24 6.14 -9.61
C ALA A 96 -4.00 5.94 -10.50
N LEU A 97 -2.94 5.36 -9.94
CA LEU A 97 -1.73 5.02 -10.67
C LEU A 97 -1.96 3.85 -11.64
N ASP A 98 -2.60 2.77 -11.20
CA ASP A 98 -2.92 1.59 -12.02
C ASP A 98 -3.81 1.99 -13.22
N GLN A 99 -4.85 2.81 -12.99
CA GLN A 99 -5.75 3.28 -14.03
C GLN A 99 -4.98 4.05 -15.11
N SER A 100 -4.08 4.95 -14.71
CA SER A 100 -3.30 5.77 -15.63
C SER A 100 -2.26 4.95 -16.41
N LEU A 101 -1.56 4.02 -15.74
CA LEU A 101 -0.61 3.10 -16.38
C LEU A 101 -1.32 2.14 -17.35
N LYS A 102 -2.50 1.64 -16.97
CA LYS A 102 -3.31 0.77 -17.82
C LYS A 102 -3.81 1.49 -19.07
N ALA A 103 -4.32 2.72 -18.93
CA ALA A 103 -4.79 3.52 -20.05
C ALA A 103 -3.68 3.83 -21.05
N ALA A 104 -2.43 3.96 -20.59
CA ALA A 104 -1.26 4.14 -21.44
C ALA A 104 -0.66 2.82 -21.96
N ASN A 105 -1.28 1.67 -21.65
CA ASN A 105 -0.75 0.34 -21.93
C ASN A 105 0.68 0.10 -21.38
N LEU A 106 0.97 0.67 -20.22
CA LEU A 106 2.26 0.55 -19.53
C LEU A 106 2.19 -0.29 -18.25
N LEU A 107 1.01 -0.75 -17.83
CA LEU A 107 0.88 -1.63 -16.66
C LEU A 107 1.35 -3.04 -17.01
N ALA A 108 2.23 -3.60 -16.18
CA ALA A 108 2.66 -5.01 -16.27
C ALA A 108 1.56 -5.93 -15.74
N ALA A 109 1.49 -7.14 -16.26
CA ALA A 109 0.56 -8.15 -15.76
C ALA A 109 0.94 -8.65 -14.35
N ASP A 110 2.25 -8.72 -14.10
CA ASP A 110 2.84 -9.17 -12.84
C ASP A 110 4.22 -8.55 -12.62
N ALA A 111 4.82 -8.81 -11.46
CA ALA A 111 6.14 -8.30 -11.11
C ALA A 111 7.27 -8.85 -12.00
N ALA A 112 7.13 -10.08 -12.53
CA ALA A 112 8.16 -10.73 -13.33
C ALA A 112 8.23 -10.14 -14.75
N SER A 113 7.09 -9.66 -15.26
CA SER A 113 6.98 -9.01 -16.58
C SER A 113 7.30 -7.51 -16.54
N ALA A 114 7.57 -6.95 -15.36
CA ALA A 114 7.83 -5.53 -15.20
C ALA A 114 9.28 -5.16 -15.51
N ASP A 115 9.46 -4.06 -16.23
CA ASP A 115 10.78 -3.42 -16.40
C ASP A 115 11.09 -2.48 -15.23
N ILE A 116 10.06 -1.91 -14.60
CA ILE A 116 10.13 -1.00 -13.47
C ILE A 116 9.13 -1.44 -12.40
N VAL A 117 9.61 -1.55 -11.17
CA VAL A 117 8.78 -1.84 -9.98
C VAL A 117 8.66 -0.58 -9.14
N LEU A 118 7.45 -0.21 -8.79
CA LEU A 118 7.13 0.93 -7.94
C LEU A 118 6.73 0.44 -6.54
N ARG A 119 7.38 0.98 -5.49
CA ARG A 119 6.90 0.93 -4.11
C ARG A 119 6.55 2.33 -3.67
N VAL A 120 5.31 2.54 -3.32
CA VAL A 120 4.78 3.87 -3.01
C VAL A 120 4.63 4.02 -1.50
N TYR A 121 5.05 5.16 -0.97
CA TYR A 121 4.93 5.53 0.44
C TYR A 121 4.06 6.77 0.54
N LEU A 122 2.90 6.63 1.14
CA LEU A 122 1.93 7.71 1.32
C LEU A 122 2.23 8.47 2.62
N PHE A 123 2.52 9.77 2.53
CA PHE A 123 2.83 10.63 3.68
C PHE A 123 1.66 11.50 4.11
N HIS A 124 0.81 11.88 3.17
CA HIS A 124 -0.38 12.67 3.48
C HIS A 124 -1.51 12.35 2.50
N PHE A 125 -2.71 12.18 3.05
CA PHE A 125 -3.94 12.05 2.28
C PHE A 125 -5.07 12.69 3.07
N GLY A 126 -5.53 13.86 2.65
CA GLY A 126 -6.60 14.53 3.39
C GLY A 126 -6.62 16.03 3.13
N LEU A 127 -7.21 16.75 4.08
CA LEU A 127 -7.24 18.19 4.06
C LEU A 127 -6.04 18.77 4.80
N ALA A 128 -5.48 19.81 4.23
CA ALA A 128 -4.48 20.65 4.89
C ALA A 128 -5.06 22.06 5.09
N SER A 129 -4.58 22.76 6.13
CA SER A 129 -5.00 24.13 6.41
C SER A 129 -3.99 25.12 5.83
N GLY A 130 -4.46 26.04 5.00
CA GLY A 130 -3.68 27.19 4.54
C GLY A 130 -3.79 28.39 5.47
N SER A 131 -4.96 28.57 6.07
CA SER A 131 -5.29 29.59 7.06
C SER A 131 -6.41 29.09 7.97
N VAL A 132 -6.85 29.88 8.92
CA VAL A 132 -7.91 29.49 9.87
C VAL A 132 -9.23 29.11 9.17
N LEU A 133 -9.46 29.63 7.97
CA LEU A 133 -10.71 29.44 7.21
C LEU A 133 -10.52 28.67 5.89
N ASP A 134 -9.29 28.51 5.43
CA ASP A 134 -9.00 27.93 4.13
C ASP A 134 -8.47 26.49 4.29
N PHE A 135 -9.23 25.54 3.80
CA PHE A 135 -8.82 24.16 3.70
C PHE A 135 -8.65 23.79 2.23
N PHE A 136 -7.62 23.03 1.95
CA PHE A 136 -7.38 22.49 0.61
C PHE A 136 -7.06 21.00 0.72
N GLY A 137 -7.39 20.25 -0.31
CA GLY A 137 -6.98 18.87 -0.42
C GLY A 137 -5.46 18.79 -0.61
N LYS A 138 -4.81 17.86 0.08
CA LYS A 138 -3.40 17.54 -0.10
C LYS A 138 -3.22 16.03 -0.18
N VAL A 139 -2.50 15.58 -1.19
CA VAL A 139 -2.01 14.22 -1.32
C VAL A 139 -0.51 14.28 -1.56
N GLU A 140 0.26 13.58 -0.73
CA GLU A 140 1.71 13.57 -0.80
C GLU A 140 2.21 12.13 -0.68
N PHE A 141 2.98 11.68 -1.68
CA PHE A 141 3.61 10.38 -1.66
C PHE A 141 4.99 10.42 -2.31
N SER A 142 5.82 9.42 -2.01
CA SER A 142 7.00 9.12 -2.79
C SER A 142 6.91 7.70 -3.35
N ALA A 143 7.65 7.44 -4.42
CA ALA A 143 7.79 6.11 -4.96
C ALA A 143 9.27 5.74 -5.11
N MET A 144 9.64 4.59 -4.59
CA MET A 144 10.89 3.94 -4.95
C MET A 144 10.71 3.29 -6.31
N VAL A 145 11.36 3.86 -7.31
CA VAL A 145 11.40 3.39 -8.69
C VAL A 145 12.57 2.42 -8.82
N LYS A 146 12.31 1.13 -8.98
CA LYS A 146 13.33 0.09 -8.98
C LYS A 146 13.39 -0.62 -10.32
N ASN A 147 14.59 -0.82 -10.84
CA ASN A 147 14.85 -1.77 -11.92
C ASN A 147 15.02 -3.18 -11.32
N PRO A 148 14.13 -4.14 -11.58
CA PRO A 148 14.22 -5.48 -11.00
C PRO A 148 15.44 -6.28 -11.50
N LYS A 149 16.00 -5.94 -12.69
CA LYS A 149 17.13 -6.64 -13.28
C LYS A 149 18.47 -6.24 -12.68
N THR A 150 18.66 -4.94 -12.39
CA THR A 150 19.91 -4.44 -11.80
C THR A 150 19.83 -4.33 -10.28
N GLY A 151 18.62 -4.26 -9.72
CA GLY A 151 18.38 -4.02 -8.31
C GLY A 151 18.49 -2.55 -7.90
N GLU A 152 18.94 -1.67 -8.80
CA GLU A 152 19.06 -0.24 -8.55
C GLU A 152 17.69 0.42 -8.34
N SER A 153 17.66 1.45 -7.51
CA SER A 153 16.43 2.18 -7.21
C SER A 153 16.67 3.65 -6.96
N LEU A 154 15.70 4.48 -7.35
CA LEU A 154 15.69 5.93 -7.14
C LEU A 154 14.35 6.33 -6.52
N GLU A 155 14.38 7.32 -5.64
CA GLU A 155 13.17 7.89 -5.04
C GLU A 155 12.64 9.06 -5.88
N VAL A 156 11.34 9.03 -6.15
CA VAL A 156 10.61 10.10 -6.83
C VAL A 156 9.48 10.58 -5.94
N LYS A 157 9.41 11.88 -5.67
CA LYS A 157 8.38 12.49 -4.81
C LYS A 157 7.30 13.16 -5.64
N ALA A 158 6.08 13.10 -5.14
CA ALA A 158 4.94 13.78 -5.72
C ALA A 158 4.06 14.42 -4.65
N VAL A 159 3.64 15.62 -4.92
CA VAL A 159 2.67 16.37 -4.11
C VAL A 159 1.60 16.89 -5.03
N GLY A 160 0.36 16.69 -4.67
CA GLY A 160 -0.80 17.28 -5.31
C GLY A 160 -1.60 18.08 -4.31
N THR A 161 -2.11 19.22 -4.76
CA THR A 161 -2.96 20.08 -3.97
C THR A 161 -4.19 20.49 -4.76
N SER A 162 -5.29 20.74 -4.08
CA SER A 162 -6.44 21.39 -4.66
C SER A 162 -6.51 22.84 -4.22
N ILE A 163 -7.12 23.67 -5.02
CA ILE A 163 -7.49 25.03 -4.60
C ILE A 163 -8.83 24.92 -3.88
N ALA A 164 -8.86 25.25 -2.58
CA ALA A 164 -10.10 25.28 -1.83
C ALA A 164 -11.02 26.37 -2.36
N ASN A 165 -12.11 26.01 -3.00
CA ASN A 165 -13.16 26.92 -3.36
C ASN A 165 -14.22 26.96 -2.26
N GLY A 166 -14.05 27.88 -1.32
CA GLY A 166 -15.12 28.23 -0.39
C GLY A 166 -14.98 27.66 1.03
N ALA A 167 -15.53 28.42 1.97
CA ALA A 167 -15.61 28.05 3.37
C ALA A 167 -16.31 26.69 3.53
N MET A 168 -15.78 25.83 4.37
CA MET A 168 -16.39 24.54 4.77
C MET A 168 -17.70 24.76 5.49
N ARG A 169 -18.75 25.17 4.77
CA ARG A 169 -20.10 25.27 5.33
C ARG A 169 -20.64 23.87 5.54
N LYS A 170 -21.21 23.63 6.72
CA LYS A 170 -21.75 22.33 7.13
C LYS A 170 -22.66 21.68 6.05
N LYS A 171 -23.46 22.47 5.33
CA LYS A 171 -24.42 22.01 4.31
C LYS A 171 -23.74 21.36 3.08
N ASN A 172 -22.51 21.75 2.73
CA ASN A 172 -21.81 21.27 1.53
C ASN A 172 -20.45 20.62 1.87
N MET A 173 -20.21 20.34 3.14
CA MET A 173 -18.89 19.91 3.60
C MET A 173 -18.43 18.61 2.93
N GLN A 174 -19.29 17.60 2.86
CA GLN A 174 -18.95 16.31 2.23
C GLN A 174 -18.54 16.51 0.78
N LYS A 175 -19.38 17.19 -0.02
CA LYS A 175 -19.10 17.47 -1.42
C LYS A 175 -17.80 18.27 -1.61
N ASN A 176 -17.60 19.30 -0.81
CA ASN A 176 -16.38 20.12 -0.89
C ASN A 176 -15.12 19.31 -0.52
N VAL A 177 -15.20 18.42 0.48
CA VAL A 177 -14.11 17.52 0.85
C VAL A 177 -13.83 16.55 -0.28
N GLU A 178 -14.87 15.92 -0.86
CA GLU A 178 -14.76 15.00 -1.98
C GLU A 178 -14.04 15.67 -3.17
N GLU A 179 -14.55 16.79 -3.67
CA GLU A 179 -13.98 17.53 -4.80
C GLU A 179 -12.51 17.95 -4.54
N ASN A 180 -12.19 18.38 -3.32
CA ASN A 180 -10.83 18.79 -2.98
C ASN A 180 -9.86 17.60 -2.94
N ILE A 181 -10.28 16.46 -2.39
CA ILE A 181 -9.44 15.27 -2.34
C ILE A 181 -9.25 14.67 -3.74
N GLU A 182 -10.32 14.61 -4.55
CA GLU A 182 -10.24 14.16 -5.95
C GLU A 182 -9.25 15.00 -6.75
N ALA A 183 -9.37 16.33 -6.64
CA ALA A 183 -8.46 17.24 -7.33
C ALA A 183 -7.01 17.07 -6.88
N ALA A 184 -6.77 16.95 -5.56
CA ALA A 184 -5.44 16.74 -5.01
C ALA A 184 -4.82 15.39 -5.42
N LEU A 185 -5.62 14.31 -5.42
CA LEU A 185 -5.17 12.99 -5.86
C LEU A 185 -4.82 13.00 -7.35
N ARG A 186 -5.66 13.60 -8.18
CA ARG A 186 -5.38 13.76 -9.62
C ARG A 186 -4.13 14.59 -9.87
N ASP A 187 -3.94 15.66 -9.13
CA ASP A 187 -2.76 16.52 -9.25
C ASP A 187 -1.48 15.80 -8.81
N ALA A 188 -1.50 15.08 -7.67
CA ALA A 188 -0.38 14.26 -7.22
C ALA A 188 -0.01 13.17 -8.26
N THR A 189 -1.01 12.47 -8.78
CA THR A 189 -0.84 11.45 -9.82
C THR A 189 -0.23 12.06 -11.09
N ARG A 190 -0.71 13.24 -11.50
CA ARG A 190 -0.18 13.97 -12.65
C ARG A 190 1.27 14.38 -12.42
N ASN A 191 1.56 14.97 -11.27
CA ASN A 191 2.89 15.45 -10.92
C ASN A 191 3.90 14.29 -10.85
N PHE A 192 3.46 13.12 -10.37
CA PHE A 192 4.28 11.91 -10.41
C PHE A 192 4.51 11.41 -11.84
N LEU A 193 3.44 11.12 -12.57
CA LEU A 193 3.52 10.42 -13.87
C LEU A 193 4.07 11.29 -15.01
N ARG A 194 3.87 12.61 -14.95
CA ARG A 194 4.34 13.58 -15.95
C ARG A 194 5.56 14.37 -15.50
N GLY A 195 5.95 14.25 -14.24
CA GLY A 195 7.12 14.93 -13.70
C GLY A 195 8.41 14.48 -14.39
N THR A 196 9.35 15.41 -14.56
CA THR A 196 10.69 15.11 -15.10
C THR A 196 11.40 14.08 -14.22
N GLN A 197 11.18 14.10 -12.91
CA GLN A 197 11.81 13.20 -11.94
C GLN A 197 11.57 11.72 -12.26
N LEU A 198 10.33 11.31 -12.60
CA LEU A 198 10.05 9.93 -12.99
C LEU A 198 10.75 9.58 -14.30
N LYS A 199 10.68 10.47 -15.28
CA LYS A 199 11.33 10.28 -16.58
C LYS A 199 12.84 10.11 -16.42
N ASP A 200 13.47 10.98 -15.63
CA ASP A 200 14.91 10.98 -15.39
C ASP A 200 15.35 9.74 -14.58
N ALA A 201 14.56 9.35 -13.57
CA ALA A 201 14.80 8.12 -12.81
C ALA A 201 14.74 6.88 -13.71
N VAL A 202 13.72 6.78 -14.55
CA VAL A 202 13.57 5.69 -15.51
C VAL A 202 14.71 5.68 -16.52
N ALA A 203 15.10 6.83 -17.08
CA ALA A 203 16.22 6.93 -18.01
C ALA A 203 17.56 6.51 -17.37
N THR A 204 17.79 6.88 -16.12
CA THR A 204 18.98 6.50 -15.36
C THR A 204 19.03 5.00 -15.12
N LEU A 205 17.93 4.42 -14.62
CA LEU A 205 17.81 2.99 -14.34
C LEU A 205 17.86 2.13 -15.62
N ALA A 206 17.44 2.70 -16.75
CA ALA A 206 17.49 2.03 -18.05
C ALA A 206 18.92 1.88 -18.59
N LYS A 207 19.77 2.87 -18.36
CA LYS A 207 21.19 2.83 -18.78
C LYS A 207 21.97 1.73 -18.06
N GLY A 208 21.66 1.46 -16.79
CA GLY A 208 22.27 0.37 -16.02
C GLY A 208 21.94 -1.03 -16.56
N SER A 209 20.84 -1.19 -17.32
CA SER A 209 20.44 -2.48 -17.88
C SER A 209 21.27 -2.91 -19.10
N ASP A 210 21.96 -1.98 -19.76
CA ASP A 210 22.81 -2.26 -20.92
C ASP A 210 24.24 -2.69 -20.52
N VAL A 211 24.57 -2.59 -19.23
CA VAL A 211 25.81 -3.15 -18.68
C VAL A 211 25.59 -4.65 -18.52
N VAL A 212 26.06 -5.42 -19.49
CA VAL A 212 26.15 -6.89 -19.40
C VAL A 212 26.86 -7.21 -18.08
N PRO A 213 26.28 -7.99 -17.16
CA PRO A 213 26.97 -8.36 -15.94
C PRO A 213 28.23 -9.10 -16.37
N VAL A 214 29.39 -8.51 -16.06
CA VAL A 214 30.67 -9.24 -16.18
C VAL A 214 30.47 -10.46 -15.28
N ALA A 215 30.41 -11.64 -15.94
CA ALA A 215 30.26 -12.91 -15.24
C ALA A 215 31.29 -12.92 -14.10
N ALA A 216 30.78 -13.07 -12.86
CA ALA A 216 31.63 -13.19 -11.70
C ALA A 216 32.65 -14.28 -11.99
N THR A 217 33.91 -13.89 -12.14
CA THR A 217 35.03 -14.81 -12.34
C THR A 217 34.97 -15.80 -11.19
N ALA A 218 34.73 -17.06 -11.49
CA ALA A 218 34.67 -18.11 -10.49
C ALA A 218 35.93 -18.02 -9.59
N PRO A 219 35.80 -18.19 -8.27
CA PRO A 219 36.95 -18.17 -7.38
C PRO A 219 38.00 -19.13 -7.87
N ALA A 220 39.23 -18.67 -8.01
CA ALA A 220 40.37 -19.49 -8.40
C ALA A 220 40.46 -20.70 -7.46
N GLU A 221 40.48 -21.89 -8.07
CA GLU A 221 40.65 -23.17 -7.34
C GLU A 221 41.90 -23.09 -6.45
N PRO A 222 41.84 -23.48 -5.17
CA PRO A 222 43.00 -23.42 -4.30
C PRO A 222 44.12 -24.34 -4.84
N PRO A 223 45.40 -23.92 -4.76
CA PRO A 223 46.50 -24.69 -5.29
C PRO A 223 46.58 -26.06 -4.60
N LYS A 224 46.67 -27.12 -5.42
CA LYS A 224 46.85 -28.49 -4.93
C LYS A 224 48.12 -28.63 -4.09
N PRO A 225 48.07 -29.32 -2.95
CA PRO A 225 49.25 -29.55 -2.12
C PRO A 225 50.30 -30.35 -2.87
N ARG A 226 51.57 -29.91 -2.81
CA ARG A 226 52.71 -30.63 -3.42
C ARG A 226 52.94 -31.93 -2.64
N PRO A 227 53.17 -33.05 -3.34
CA PRO A 227 53.57 -34.28 -2.68
C PRO A 227 54.95 -34.12 -2.03
N ARG A 228 55.08 -34.68 -0.82
CA ARG A 228 56.36 -34.78 -0.10
C ARG A 228 57.19 -35.95 -0.64
#